data_a33db7c4b558b88ed9bf6a019a1b7c81
#
_entry.id   a33db7c4b558b88ed9bf6a019a1b7c81
#
_cell.length_a   1.000
_cell.length_b   1.000
_cell.length_c   1.000
_cell.angle_alpha   90.00
_cell.angle_beta   90.00
_cell.angle_gamma   90.00
#
_symmetry.space_group_name_H-M   'P 1'
#
loop_
_entity.id
_entity.type
_entity.pdbx_description
1 polymer ?
#
loop_
_entity_poly.entity_id
_entity_poly.type
_entity_poly.pdbx_seq_one_letter_code
_entity_poly.pdbx_strand_id
1 'polypeptide(L)'
;MKRINRRLFILALPLIIGFLLFYLIPMIGSVRYAFMRSAFDHSFAGLDNFAATISNEYFRLSIKNTLDILLMGVPLLMAAAMILALLIQAMGNDVPALLQAALIMPMLVPSAALSNVFGKLYFSDPRAALLAIFIWKNSGILMLIYISAFSSIPYEIYEAATLDGAGKVRAFFAMTLPMMIGPLLFSMILAASYNLRLFREAYLMYGAYPDNSIYLVQHYMNNHFNKLNYQSLTSAAILLALILFVPTGIGAKLINKLRRK
;
A
#
# COMPACT_ATOMS: atom_id res chain seq x y z
N MET A 1 -0.09 -26.06 -22.13
CA MET A 1 0.35 -24.69 -22.36
C MET A 1 -0.44 -24.10 -23.54
N LYS A 2 -1.32 -23.08 -23.28
CA LYS A 2 -2.05 -22.41 -24.38
C LYS A 2 -1.02 -21.69 -25.26
N ARG A 3 -1.04 -21.94 -26.56
CA ARG A 3 -0.21 -21.23 -27.55
C ARG A 3 -0.48 -19.73 -27.40
N ILE A 4 0.52 -18.97 -26.93
CA ILE A 4 0.45 -17.51 -26.88
C ILE A 4 0.21 -17.05 -28.31
N ASN A 5 -0.91 -16.36 -28.53
CA ASN A 5 -1.30 -15.92 -29.86
C ASN A 5 -0.25 -14.88 -30.31
N ARG A 6 0.55 -15.18 -31.34
CA ARG A 6 1.67 -14.35 -31.83
C ARG A 6 1.26 -12.89 -32.04
N ARG A 7 0.00 -12.66 -32.47
CA ARG A 7 -0.55 -11.31 -32.64
C ARG A 7 -0.67 -10.54 -31.32
N LEU A 8 -1.12 -11.22 -30.23
CA LEU A 8 -1.23 -10.62 -28.90
C LEU A 8 0.15 -10.29 -28.32
N PHE A 9 1.16 -11.14 -28.59
CA PHE A 9 2.53 -10.86 -28.17
C PHE A 9 3.11 -9.63 -28.87
N ILE A 10 2.89 -9.48 -30.19
CA ILE A 10 3.34 -8.31 -30.96
C ILE A 10 2.68 -7.02 -30.45
N LEU A 11 1.38 -7.07 -30.10
CA LEU A 11 0.69 -5.90 -29.51
C LEU A 11 1.21 -5.53 -28.13
N ALA A 12 1.68 -6.50 -27.34
CA ALA A 12 2.28 -6.24 -26.03
C ALA A 12 3.75 -5.76 -26.09
N LEU A 13 4.41 -5.94 -27.23
CA LEU A 13 5.85 -5.70 -27.41
C LEU A 13 6.27 -4.25 -27.06
N PRO A 14 5.56 -3.17 -27.50
CA PRO A 14 5.90 -1.81 -27.12
C PRO A 14 5.87 -1.59 -25.61
N LEU A 15 4.87 -2.17 -24.91
CA LEU A 15 4.76 -2.08 -23.46
C LEU A 15 5.94 -2.81 -22.76
N ILE A 16 6.27 -4.01 -23.26
CA ILE A 16 7.38 -4.80 -22.70
C ILE A 16 8.70 -4.06 -22.90
N ILE A 17 8.96 -3.53 -24.10
CA ILE A 17 10.17 -2.76 -24.39
C ILE A 17 10.24 -1.52 -23.50
N GLY A 18 9.15 -0.76 -23.38
CA GLY A 18 9.08 0.41 -22.51
C GLY A 18 9.37 0.05 -21.05
N PHE A 19 8.78 -1.05 -20.53
CA PHE A 19 9.07 -1.55 -19.18
C PHE A 19 10.54 -1.93 -19.01
N LEU A 20 11.13 -2.65 -19.96
CA LEU A 20 12.52 -3.07 -19.89
C LEU A 20 13.46 -1.86 -19.89
N LEU A 21 13.28 -0.91 -20.82
CA LEU A 21 14.17 0.23 -21.00
C LEU A 21 14.07 1.27 -19.86
N PHE A 22 12.85 1.56 -19.39
CA PHE A 22 12.62 2.66 -18.44
C PHE A 22 12.49 2.23 -17.00
N TYR A 23 12.27 0.93 -16.73
CA TYR A 23 12.12 0.41 -15.37
C TYR A 23 13.17 -0.65 -15.02
N LEU A 24 13.25 -1.74 -15.79
CA LEU A 24 14.08 -2.87 -15.42
C LEU A 24 15.58 -2.55 -15.52
N ILE A 25 16.04 -1.95 -16.62
CA ILE A 25 17.44 -1.60 -16.81
C ILE A 25 17.93 -0.58 -15.76
N PRO A 26 17.22 0.56 -15.51
CA PRO A 26 17.61 1.49 -14.44
C PRO A 26 17.56 0.84 -13.04
N MET A 27 16.58 -0.03 -12.77
CA MET A 27 16.49 -0.75 -11.51
C MET A 27 17.71 -1.65 -11.27
N ILE A 28 18.09 -2.45 -12.27
CA ILE A 28 19.30 -3.30 -12.18
C ILE A 28 20.54 -2.44 -11.99
N GLY A 29 20.67 -1.33 -12.71
CA GLY A 29 21.74 -0.35 -12.54
C GLY A 29 21.80 0.20 -11.11
N SER A 30 20.63 0.55 -10.55
CA SER A 30 20.54 1.04 -9.18
C SER A 30 20.96 -0.01 -8.15
N VAL A 31 20.58 -1.28 -8.32
CA VAL A 31 20.97 -2.38 -7.41
C VAL A 31 22.50 -2.50 -7.32
N ARG A 32 23.22 -2.25 -8.41
CA ARG A 32 24.70 -2.32 -8.39
C ARG A 32 25.32 -1.35 -7.39
N TYR A 33 24.76 -0.16 -7.19
CA TYR A 33 25.27 0.81 -6.22
C TYR A 33 25.26 0.27 -4.78
N ALA A 34 24.32 -0.59 -4.42
CA ALA A 34 24.28 -1.20 -3.09
C ALA A 34 25.53 -2.05 -2.78
N PHE A 35 26.21 -2.55 -3.82
CA PHE A 35 27.39 -3.42 -3.71
C PHE A 35 28.70 -2.72 -4.10
N MET A 36 28.70 -1.41 -4.40
CA MET A 36 29.86 -0.62 -4.74
C MET A 36 30.37 0.15 -3.52
N ARG A 37 31.68 0.35 -3.42
CA ARG A 37 32.31 1.09 -2.34
C ARG A 37 31.93 2.58 -2.34
N SER A 38 31.92 3.20 -3.51
CA SER A 38 31.44 4.58 -3.67
C SER A 38 30.93 4.83 -5.09
N ALA A 39 30.36 6.03 -5.34
CA ALA A 39 29.95 6.44 -6.68
C ALA A 39 31.11 6.58 -7.67
N PHE A 40 32.34 6.80 -7.17
CA PHE A 40 33.57 6.96 -7.94
C PHE A 40 34.45 5.69 -7.93
N ASP A 41 34.38 4.91 -6.84
CA ASP A 41 35.08 3.64 -6.71
C ASP A 41 34.08 2.50 -6.90
N HIS A 42 34.08 1.94 -8.09
CA HIS A 42 33.19 0.85 -8.51
C HIS A 42 33.64 -0.53 -8.00
N SER A 43 34.67 -0.60 -7.11
CA SER A 43 35.10 -1.85 -6.50
C SER A 43 33.96 -2.48 -5.69
N PHE A 44 33.95 -3.81 -5.67
CA PHE A 44 32.90 -4.56 -4.96
C PHE A 44 33.08 -4.44 -3.44
N ALA A 45 32.09 -3.92 -2.75
CA ALA A 45 32.06 -3.72 -1.30
C ALA A 45 31.35 -4.86 -0.53
N GLY A 46 30.97 -5.94 -1.20
CA GLY A 46 30.22 -7.01 -0.55
C GLY A 46 28.92 -6.52 0.08
N LEU A 47 28.71 -6.81 1.37
CA LEU A 47 27.54 -6.42 2.14
C LEU A 47 27.80 -5.23 3.10
N ASP A 48 28.93 -4.54 2.98
CA ASP A 48 29.32 -3.48 3.90
C ASP A 48 28.32 -2.33 3.93
N ASN A 49 27.76 -1.95 2.77
CA ASN A 49 26.74 -0.90 2.68
C ASN A 49 25.42 -1.30 3.36
N PHE A 50 25.08 -2.58 3.32
CA PHE A 50 23.91 -3.10 4.03
C PHE A 50 24.14 -3.09 5.54
N ALA A 51 25.31 -3.53 6.00
CA ALA A 51 25.69 -3.51 7.41
C ALA A 51 25.70 -2.07 7.95
N ALA A 52 26.31 -1.14 7.21
CA ALA A 52 26.34 0.28 7.56
C ALA A 52 24.91 0.88 7.62
N THR A 53 24.05 0.53 6.66
CA THR A 53 22.65 1.00 6.63
C THR A 53 21.85 0.46 7.81
N ILE A 54 21.96 -0.85 8.11
CA ILE A 54 21.26 -1.48 9.25
C ILE A 54 21.75 -0.92 10.59
N SER A 55 23.04 -0.59 10.70
CA SER A 55 23.63 0.01 11.92
C SER A 55 23.23 1.47 12.12
N ASN A 56 22.76 2.14 11.06
CA ASN A 56 22.37 3.54 11.11
C ASN A 56 21.09 3.75 11.94
N GLU A 57 21.17 4.62 12.94
CA GLU A 57 20.06 4.90 13.86
C GLU A 57 18.83 5.48 13.13
N TYR A 58 19.03 6.41 12.20
CA TYR A 58 17.93 7.01 11.43
C TYR A 58 17.28 6.01 10.49
N PHE A 59 18.04 5.06 9.94
CA PHE A 59 17.45 3.98 9.15
C PHE A 59 16.55 3.09 10.01
N ARG A 60 17.03 2.66 11.18
CA ARG A 60 16.23 1.84 12.12
C ARG A 60 14.97 2.56 12.59
N LEU A 61 15.09 3.86 12.92
CA LEU A 61 13.95 4.70 13.25
C LEU A 61 12.94 4.76 12.09
N SER A 62 13.43 5.00 10.89
CA SER A 62 12.59 5.14 9.70
C SER A 62 11.86 3.85 9.33
N ILE A 63 12.52 2.69 9.43
CA ILE A 63 11.88 1.36 9.24
C ILE A 63 10.77 1.15 10.27
N LYS A 64 11.08 1.40 11.56
CA LYS A 64 10.09 1.27 12.63
C LYS A 64 8.85 2.12 12.34
N ASN A 65 9.03 3.41 12.06
CA ASN A 65 7.91 4.31 11.78
C ASN A 65 7.11 3.89 10.53
N THR A 66 7.80 3.46 9.47
CA THR A 66 7.13 2.99 8.25
C THR A 66 6.28 1.76 8.53
N LEU A 67 6.80 0.81 9.32
CA LEU A 67 6.05 -0.38 9.72
C LEU A 67 4.91 -0.06 10.68
N ASP A 68 5.12 0.83 11.66
CA ASP A 68 4.08 1.26 12.59
C ASP A 68 2.90 1.90 11.84
N ILE A 69 3.18 2.82 10.92
CA ILE A 69 2.14 3.49 10.12
C ILE A 69 1.45 2.50 9.17
N LEU A 70 2.19 1.54 8.62
CA LEU A 70 1.62 0.51 7.75
C LEU A 70 0.71 -0.44 8.54
N LEU A 71 1.17 -0.93 9.70
CA LEU A 71 0.42 -1.87 10.54
C LEU A 71 -0.82 -1.24 11.17
N MET A 72 -0.81 0.06 11.45
CA MET A 72 -1.97 0.80 11.93
C MET A 72 -2.86 1.28 10.79
N GLY A 73 -2.27 1.89 9.78
CA GLY A 73 -3.01 2.57 8.71
C GLY A 73 -3.78 1.61 7.82
N VAL A 74 -3.19 0.47 7.44
CA VAL A 74 -3.85 -0.48 6.53
C VAL A 74 -5.12 -1.07 7.16
N PRO A 75 -5.12 -1.61 8.39
CA PRO A 75 -6.36 -2.09 9.02
C PRO A 75 -7.39 -0.99 9.23
N LEU A 76 -6.97 0.21 9.65
CA LEU A 76 -7.88 1.35 9.85
C LEU A 76 -8.54 1.79 8.53
N LEU A 77 -7.78 1.86 7.45
CA LEU A 77 -8.31 2.16 6.11
C LEU A 77 -9.30 1.09 5.65
N MET A 78 -8.97 -0.19 5.81
CA MET A 78 -9.85 -1.29 5.44
C MET A 78 -11.14 -1.28 6.27
N ALA A 79 -11.05 -1.01 7.57
CA ALA A 79 -12.21 -0.90 8.46
C ALA A 79 -13.10 0.30 8.06
N ALA A 80 -12.51 1.47 7.83
CA ALA A 80 -13.26 2.66 7.39
C ALA A 80 -13.97 2.42 6.05
N ALA A 81 -13.29 1.82 5.07
CA ALA A 81 -13.88 1.47 3.79
C ALA A 81 -15.00 0.43 3.91
N MET A 82 -14.85 -0.56 4.80
CA MET A 82 -15.86 -1.57 5.09
C MET A 82 -17.12 -0.93 5.69
N ILE A 83 -16.94 -0.03 6.67
CA ILE A 83 -18.04 0.71 7.27
C ILE A 83 -18.80 1.53 6.20
N LEU A 84 -18.06 2.26 5.36
CA LEU A 84 -18.67 3.03 4.26
C LEU A 84 -19.44 2.12 3.29
N ALA A 85 -18.88 0.98 2.91
CA ALA A 85 -19.53 0.02 2.02
C ALA A 85 -20.84 -0.55 2.64
N LEU A 86 -20.81 -0.89 3.94
CA LEU A 86 -21.98 -1.36 4.66
C LEU A 86 -23.07 -0.27 4.79
N LEU A 87 -22.67 0.98 5.02
CA LEU A 87 -23.61 2.11 5.06
C LEU A 87 -24.29 2.32 3.69
N ILE A 88 -23.52 2.28 2.62
CA ILE A 88 -24.05 2.37 1.25
C ILE A 88 -25.00 1.20 0.97
N GLN A 89 -24.63 -0.02 1.33
CA GLN A 89 -25.47 -1.19 1.13
C GLN A 89 -26.79 -1.11 1.94
N ALA A 90 -26.73 -0.55 3.16
CA ALA A 90 -27.91 -0.38 4.01
C ALA A 90 -28.90 0.66 3.46
N MET A 91 -28.45 1.60 2.62
CA MET A 91 -29.31 2.58 1.93
C MET A 91 -30.07 1.96 0.74
N GLY A 92 -29.73 0.75 0.33
CA GLY A 92 -30.39 0.03 -0.78
C GLY A 92 -30.09 0.62 -2.16
N ASN A 93 -31.06 0.48 -3.09
CA ASN A 93 -30.90 0.92 -4.48
C ASN A 93 -31.04 2.46 -4.67
N ASP A 94 -31.40 3.17 -3.64
CA ASP A 94 -31.68 4.63 -3.70
C ASP A 94 -30.42 5.49 -3.48
N VAL A 95 -29.22 4.87 -3.44
CA VAL A 95 -27.99 5.62 -3.26
C VAL A 95 -27.66 6.42 -4.51
N PRO A 96 -27.67 7.77 -4.44
CA PRO A 96 -27.32 8.59 -5.58
C PRO A 96 -25.89 8.30 -6.04
N ALA A 97 -25.69 8.09 -7.35
CA ALA A 97 -24.37 7.94 -7.94
C ALA A 97 -23.42 9.10 -7.56
N LEU A 98 -23.98 10.29 -7.37
CA LEU A 98 -23.27 11.48 -6.91
C LEU A 98 -22.64 11.28 -5.52
N LEU A 99 -23.35 10.62 -4.59
CA LEU A 99 -22.79 10.33 -3.25
C LEU A 99 -21.61 9.37 -3.33
N GLN A 100 -21.72 8.30 -4.14
CA GLN A 100 -20.61 7.38 -4.36
C GLN A 100 -19.41 8.08 -5.01
N ALA A 101 -19.66 8.93 -6.02
CA ALA A 101 -18.63 9.74 -6.66
C ALA A 101 -17.97 10.70 -5.66
N ALA A 102 -18.73 11.36 -4.79
CA ALA A 102 -18.21 12.27 -3.78
C ALA A 102 -17.28 11.57 -2.77
N LEU A 103 -17.57 10.31 -2.40
CA LEU A 103 -16.72 9.51 -1.50
C LEU A 103 -15.39 9.07 -2.16
N ILE A 104 -15.31 9.06 -3.50
CA ILE A 104 -14.09 8.72 -4.23
C ILE A 104 -13.26 9.97 -4.55
N MET A 105 -13.90 11.15 -4.63
CA MET A 105 -13.22 12.41 -4.97
C MET A 105 -11.96 12.71 -4.15
N PRO A 106 -11.88 12.41 -2.85
CA PRO A 106 -10.66 12.65 -2.08
C PRO A 106 -9.39 12.04 -2.68
N MET A 107 -9.51 10.90 -3.35
CA MET A 107 -8.37 10.25 -4.00
C MET A 107 -7.79 11.08 -5.16
N LEU A 108 -8.60 11.90 -5.82
CA LEU A 108 -8.21 12.73 -6.96
C LEU A 108 -7.56 14.05 -6.51
N VAL A 109 -7.67 14.41 -5.24
CA VAL A 109 -7.11 15.67 -4.73
C VAL A 109 -5.58 15.60 -4.73
N PRO A 110 -4.88 16.59 -5.34
CA PRO A 110 -3.43 16.62 -5.34
C PRO A 110 -2.86 16.68 -3.92
N SER A 111 -1.76 15.94 -3.68
CA SER A 111 -1.10 15.89 -2.36
C SER A 111 -0.71 17.27 -1.82
N ALA A 112 -0.31 18.21 -2.70
CA ALA A 112 0.03 19.57 -2.30
C ALA A 112 -1.18 20.35 -1.74
N ALA A 113 -2.36 20.19 -2.32
CA ALA A 113 -3.58 20.81 -1.81
C ALA A 113 -3.98 20.22 -0.44
N LEU A 114 -3.91 18.88 -0.31
CA LEU A 114 -4.16 18.20 0.96
C LEU A 114 -3.20 18.64 2.06
N SER A 115 -1.91 18.68 1.76
CA SER A 115 -0.89 19.09 2.72
C SER A 115 -1.11 20.52 3.22
N ASN A 116 -1.56 21.43 2.36
CA ASN A 116 -1.91 22.81 2.76
C ASN A 116 -3.15 22.87 3.65
N VAL A 117 -4.17 22.05 3.41
CA VAL A 117 -5.39 22.01 4.23
C VAL A 117 -5.10 21.35 5.57
N PHE A 118 -4.59 20.13 5.55
CA PHE A 118 -4.33 19.34 6.76
C PHE A 118 -3.19 19.91 7.60
N GLY A 119 -2.18 20.55 6.99
CA GLY A 119 -1.11 21.25 7.71
C GLY A 119 -1.58 22.48 8.48
N LYS A 120 -2.75 23.06 8.12
CA LYS A 120 -3.40 24.15 8.87
C LYS A 120 -4.37 23.64 9.93
N LEU A 121 -4.84 22.39 9.82
CA LEU A 121 -5.61 21.75 10.86
C LEU A 121 -4.68 21.40 12.02
N TYR A 122 -5.05 21.85 13.21
CA TYR A 122 -4.24 21.62 14.39
C TYR A 122 -4.37 20.17 14.85
N PHE A 123 -3.41 19.33 14.46
CA PHE A 123 -3.21 18.01 15.02
C PHE A 123 -2.09 18.06 16.04
N SER A 124 -2.35 17.63 17.26
CA SER A 124 -1.33 17.53 18.32
C SER A 124 -0.28 16.45 18.02
N ASP A 125 -0.65 15.45 17.21
CA ASP A 125 0.22 14.36 16.79
C ASP A 125 0.34 14.33 15.24
N PRO A 126 1.55 14.54 14.68
CA PRO A 126 1.78 14.47 13.24
C PRO A 126 1.44 13.11 12.63
N ARG A 127 1.56 12.02 13.40
CA ARG A 127 1.21 10.67 12.97
C ARG A 127 -0.29 10.53 12.75
N ALA A 128 -1.10 11.10 13.65
CA ALA A 128 -2.56 11.15 13.52
C ALA A 128 -2.99 11.93 12.27
N ALA A 129 -2.32 13.05 11.97
CA ALA A 129 -2.58 13.83 10.75
C ALA A 129 -2.34 13.01 9.48
N LEU A 130 -1.22 12.29 9.40
CA LEU A 130 -0.91 11.45 8.26
C LEU A 130 -1.89 10.29 8.10
N LEU A 131 -2.29 9.64 9.20
CA LEU A 131 -3.28 8.57 9.18
C LEU A 131 -4.65 9.09 8.74
N ALA A 132 -5.07 10.28 9.21
CA ALA A 132 -6.31 10.90 8.80
C ALA A 132 -6.35 11.18 7.29
N ILE A 133 -5.28 11.77 6.73
CA ILE A 133 -5.14 11.97 5.29
C ILE A 133 -5.20 10.64 4.54
N PHE A 134 -4.46 9.64 5.02
CA PHE A 134 -4.39 8.33 4.39
C PHE A 134 -5.76 7.66 4.29
N ILE A 135 -6.51 7.64 5.40
CA ILE A 135 -7.84 7.04 5.47
C ILE A 135 -8.81 7.83 4.60
N TRP A 136 -8.89 9.16 4.78
CA TRP A 136 -9.80 10.01 4.05
C TRP A 136 -9.59 9.92 2.54
N LYS A 137 -8.34 9.93 2.09
CA LYS A 137 -7.99 9.91 0.66
C LYS A 137 -8.32 8.59 -0.03
N ASN A 138 -8.15 7.46 0.68
CA ASN A 138 -8.16 6.16 0.02
C ASN A 138 -9.38 5.29 0.39
N SER A 139 -10.22 5.69 1.35
CA SER A 139 -11.38 4.89 1.79
C SER A 139 -12.40 4.64 0.67
N GLY A 140 -12.63 5.64 -0.19
CA GLY A 140 -13.62 5.54 -1.25
C GLY A 140 -13.32 4.47 -2.29
N ILE A 141 -12.04 4.28 -2.69
CA ILE A 141 -11.69 3.24 -3.67
C ILE A 141 -11.82 1.83 -3.09
N LEU A 142 -11.43 1.64 -1.82
CA LEU A 142 -11.61 0.36 -1.15
C LEU A 142 -13.10 0.07 -0.89
N MET A 143 -13.90 1.10 -0.56
CA MET A 143 -15.36 1.00 -0.44
C MET A 143 -15.98 0.43 -1.73
N LEU A 144 -15.58 0.91 -2.92
CA LEU A 144 -16.08 0.39 -4.19
C LEU A 144 -15.73 -1.10 -4.39
N ILE A 145 -14.53 -1.50 -4.02
CA ILE A 145 -14.11 -2.91 -4.09
C ILE A 145 -15.04 -3.76 -3.21
N TYR A 146 -15.37 -3.28 -2.02
CA TYR A 146 -16.24 -4.02 -1.10
C TYR A 146 -17.70 -4.03 -1.54
N ILE A 147 -18.23 -2.92 -2.09
CA ILE A 147 -19.57 -2.89 -2.68
C ILE A 147 -19.68 -3.90 -3.83
N SER A 148 -18.70 -3.92 -4.72
CA SER A 148 -18.63 -4.91 -5.82
C SER A 148 -18.56 -6.35 -5.29
N ALA A 149 -17.82 -6.58 -4.22
CA ALA A 149 -17.72 -7.88 -3.57
C ALA A 149 -19.06 -8.31 -2.94
N PHE A 150 -19.75 -7.42 -2.26
CA PHE A 150 -21.10 -7.69 -1.71
C PHE A 150 -22.09 -8.06 -2.81
N SER A 151 -22.07 -7.33 -3.93
CA SER A 151 -22.96 -7.60 -5.07
C SER A 151 -22.68 -8.95 -5.76
N SER A 152 -21.53 -9.55 -5.52
CA SER A 152 -21.17 -10.87 -6.06
C SER A 152 -21.64 -12.04 -5.20
N ILE A 153 -22.12 -11.79 -3.98
CA ILE A 153 -22.64 -12.83 -3.08
C ILE A 153 -24.10 -13.09 -3.42
N PRO A 154 -24.47 -14.36 -3.75
CA PRO A 154 -25.86 -14.72 -4.06
C PRO A 154 -26.79 -14.43 -2.88
N TYR A 155 -27.96 -13.85 -3.18
CA TYR A 155 -28.95 -13.47 -2.14
C TYR A 155 -29.49 -14.68 -1.37
N GLU A 156 -29.55 -15.83 -2.02
CA GLU A 156 -30.02 -17.11 -1.47
C GLU A 156 -29.23 -17.51 -0.20
N ILE A 157 -27.98 -17.11 -0.10
CA ILE A 157 -27.14 -17.37 1.09
C ILE A 157 -27.69 -16.61 2.32
N TYR A 158 -28.16 -15.40 2.12
CA TYR A 158 -28.76 -14.58 3.20
C TYR A 158 -30.15 -15.07 3.56
N GLU A 159 -30.96 -15.57 2.59
CA GLU A 159 -32.25 -16.17 2.84
C GLU A 159 -32.09 -17.47 3.68
N ALA A 160 -31.18 -18.33 3.28
CA ALA A 160 -30.89 -19.56 4.05
C ALA A 160 -30.44 -19.24 5.47
N ALA A 161 -29.54 -18.25 5.65
CA ALA A 161 -29.11 -17.80 6.97
C ALA A 161 -30.26 -17.30 7.85
N THR A 162 -31.21 -16.58 7.23
CA THR A 162 -32.40 -16.07 7.94
C THR A 162 -33.32 -17.21 8.37
N LEU A 163 -33.50 -18.22 7.53
CA LEU A 163 -34.27 -19.42 7.85
C LEU A 163 -33.63 -20.21 9.01
N ASP A 164 -32.30 -20.22 9.10
CA ASP A 164 -31.53 -20.82 10.21
C ASP A 164 -31.52 -19.93 11.47
N GLY A 165 -32.24 -18.80 11.48
CA GLY A 165 -32.30 -17.88 12.62
C GLY A 165 -31.05 -17.02 12.83
N ALA A 166 -30.18 -16.92 11.85
CA ALA A 166 -28.99 -16.08 11.96
C ALA A 166 -29.34 -14.60 11.83
N GLY A 167 -29.05 -13.82 12.87
CA GLY A 167 -29.13 -12.36 12.79
C GLY A 167 -28.09 -11.75 11.85
N LYS A 168 -28.29 -10.49 11.41
CA LYS A 168 -27.43 -9.77 10.43
C LYS A 168 -25.93 -9.80 10.79
N VAL A 169 -25.59 -9.61 12.05
CA VAL A 169 -24.17 -9.63 12.51
C VAL A 169 -23.57 -11.03 12.35
N ARG A 170 -24.31 -12.07 12.74
CA ARG A 170 -23.85 -13.46 12.59
C ARG A 170 -23.69 -13.83 11.11
N ALA A 171 -24.63 -13.46 10.25
CA ALA A 171 -24.55 -13.67 8.81
C ALA A 171 -23.33 -12.94 8.20
N PHE A 172 -23.03 -11.71 8.64
CA PHE A 172 -21.86 -10.97 8.17
C PHE A 172 -20.54 -11.70 8.49
N PHE A 173 -20.32 -12.08 9.75
CA PHE A 173 -19.05 -12.72 10.15
C PHE A 173 -18.92 -14.17 9.67
N ALA A 174 -20.03 -14.94 9.66
CA ALA A 174 -20.00 -16.34 9.32
C ALA A 174 -20.07 -16.63 7.81
N MET A 175 -20.65 -15.73 7.02
CA MET A 175 -20.87 -15.95 5.57
C MET A 175 -20.24 -14.85 4.73
N THR A 176 -20.60 -13.59 4.93
CA THR A 176 -20.14 -12.49 4.08
C THR A 176 -18.63 -12.32 4.13
N LEU A 177 -18.05 -12.19 5.31
CA LEU A 177 -16.63 -11.93 5.50
C LEU A 177 -15.74 -13.05 4.96
N PRO A 178 -16.03 -14.36 5.18
CA PRO A 178 -15.29 -15.45 4.55
C PRO A 178 -15.37 -15.47 3.02
N MET A 179 -16.53 -15.12 2.43
CA MET A 179 -16.68 -15.07 0.98
C MET A 179 -15.91 -13.87 0.37
N MET A 180 -15.63 -12.84 1.16
CA MET A 180 -14.87 -11.66 0.73
C MET A 180 -13.36 -11.79 0.92
N ILE A 181 -12.80 -12.95 1.31
CA ILE A 181 -11.36 -13.12 1.55
C ILE A 181 -10.52 -12.66 0.35
N GLY A 182 -10.93 -12.99 -0.88
CA GLY A 182 -10.22 -12.54 -2.09
C GLY A 182 -10.16 -11.00 -2.22
N PRO A 183 -11.30 -10.31 -2.26
CA PRO A 183 -11.36 -8.84 -2.22
C PRO A 183 -10.62 -8.20 -1.04
N LEU A 184 -10.69 -8.80 0.16
CA LEU A 184 -9.98 -8.31 1.34
C LEU A 184 -8.46 -8.41 1.19
N LEU A 185 -7.93 -9.52 0.70
CA LEU A 185 -6.50 -9.67 0.43
C LEU A 185 -6.03 -8.70 -0.66
N PHE A 186 -6.82 -8.52 -1.71
CA PHE A 186 -6.53 -7.55 -2.76
C PHE A 186 -6.51 -6.12 -2.21
N SER A 187 -7.50 -5.72 -1.43
CA SER A 187 -7.57 -4.39 -0.81
C SER A 187 -6.44 -4.15 0.19
N MET A 188 -5.99 -5.20 0.91
CA MET A 188 -4.85 -5.10 1.82
C MET A 188 -3.55 -4.78 1.06
N ILE A 189 -3.29 -5.46 -0.06
CA ILE A 189 -2.11 -5.18 -0.91
C ILE A 189 -2.19 -3.77 -1.49
N LEU A 190 -3.37 -3.36 -1.95
CA LEU A 190 -3.60 -2.03 -2.49
C LEU A 190 -3.42 -0.94 -1.42
N ALA A 191 -3.97 -1.13 -0.22
CA ALA A 191 -3.82 -0.24 0.91
C ALA A 191 -2.35 -0.11 1.36
N ALA A 192 -1.60 -1.22 1.42
CA ALA A 192 -0.17 -1.19 1.70
C ALA A 192 0.61 -0.41 0.64
N SER A 193 0.26 -0.55 -0.64
CA SER A 193 0.86 0.21 -1.74
C SER A 193 0.58 1.71 -1.62
N TYR A 194 -0.64 2.11 -1.22
CA TYR A 194 -0.98 3.50 -0.96
C TYR A 194 -0.27 4.05 0.28
N ASN A 195 -0.10 3.24 1.32
CA ASN A 195 0.61 3.64 2.54
C ASN A 195 2.07 4.00 2.26
N LEU A 196 2.76 3.24 1.41
CA LEU A 196 4.12 3.55 0.99
C LEU A 196 4.24 4.88 0.21
N ARG A 197 3.14 5.39 -0.36
CA ARG A 197 3.11 6.70 -1.05
C ARG A 197 2.84 7.87 -0.10
N LEU A 198 2.51 7.61 1.16
CA LEU A 198 2.19 8.63 2.17
C LEU A 198 3.38 9.56 2.47
N PHE A 199 4.60 9.14 2.13
CA PHE A 199 5.79 9.97 2.17
C PHE A 199 5.59 11.32 1.47
N ARG A 200 4.85 11.36 0.35
CA ARG A 200 4.63 12.62 -0.40
C ARG A 200 3.90 13.66 0.46
N GLU A 201 2.85 13.25 1.15
CA GLU A 201 2.09 14.11 2.05
C GLU A 201 2.94 14.50 3.25
N ALA A 202 3.65 13.55 3.86
CA ALA A 202 4.56 13.81 4.98
C ALA A 202 5.65 14.82 4.62
N TYR A 203 6.27 14.67 3.44
CA TYR A 203 7.32 15.56 2.97
C TYR A 203 6.80 16.98 2.68
N LEU A 204 5.60 17.10 2.08
CA LEU A 204 5.00 18.40 1.78
C LEU A 204 4.54 19.15 3.03
N MET A 205 4.16 18.43 4.10
CA MET A 205 3.72 19.05 5.36
C MET A 205 4.89 19.40 6.29
N TYR A 206 5.90 18.54 6.36
CA TYR A 206 6.91 18.57 7.40
C TYR A 206 8.36 18.64 6.87
N GLY A 207 8.54 18.63 5.53
CA GLY A 207 9.86 18.75 4.90
C GLY A 207 10.70 17.47 4.95
N ALA A 208 11.99 17.65 4.67
CA ALA A 208 12.96 16.54 4.56
C ALA A 208 13.37 15.95 5.91
N TYR A 209 13.23 16.71 7.00
CA TYR A 209 13.60 16.33 8.36
C TYR A 209 12.41 16.58 9.30
N PRO A 210 11.35 15.77 9.20
CA PRO A 210 10.19 15.92 10.07
C PRO A 210 10.48 15.45 11.50
N ASP A 211 9.47 15.53 12.36
CA ASP A 211 9.54 14.93 13.70
C ASP A 211 9.92 13.44 13.63
N ASN A 212 10.64 12.96 14.64
CA ASN A 212 11.11 11.58 14.73
C ASN A 212 9.97 10.55 14.65
N SER A 213 8.74 10.91 15.05
CA SER A 213 7.58 10.00 15.00
C SER A 213 7.09 9.67 13.60
N ILE A 214 7.41 10.50 12.61
CA ILE A 214 6.97 10.39 11.22
C ILE A 214 8.11 10.37 10.20
N TYR A 215 9.34 10.21 10.66
CA TYR A 215 10.50 10.04 9.79
C TYR A 215 10.45 8.65 9.13
N LEU A 216 9.98 8.59 7.88
CA LEU A 216 9.78 7.34 7.10
C LEU A 216 11.05 6.93 6.35
N VAL A 217 11.09 5.67 5.88
CA VAL A 217 12.23 5.18 5.06
C VAL A 217 12.44 6.02 3.81
N GLN A 218 11.38 6.54 3.21
CA GLN A 218 11.50 7.41 2.05
C GLN A 218 12.14 8.77 2.38
N HIS A 219 12.01 9.30 3.62
CA HIS A 219 12.79 10.47 4.07
C HIS A 219 14.28 10.12 4.14
N TYR A 220 14.63 8.97 4.73
CA TYR A 220 16.00 8.49 4.77
C TYR A 220 16.59 8.38 3.37
N MET A 221 15.88 7.72 2.45
CA MET A 221 16.30 7.56 1.06
C MET A 221 16.44 8.90 0.34
N ASN A 222 15.47 9.81 0.46
CA ASN A 222 15.48 11.14 -0.15
C ASN A 222 16.66 11.98 0.36
N ASN A 223 16.96 11.92 1.66
CA ASN A 223 18.07 12.65 2.25
C ASN A 223 19.43 12.13 1.77
N HIS A 224 19.57 10.80 1.59
CA HIS A 224 20.76 10.20 0.98
C HIS A 224 20.88 10.50 -0.51
N PHE A 225 19.77 10.56 -1.24
CA PHE A 225 19.75 11.00 -2.63
C PHE A 225 20.28 12.42 -2.79
N ASN A 226 19.80 13.36 -1.97
CA ASN A 226 20.24 14.76 -2.00
C ASN A 226 21.73 14.92 -1.62
N LYS A 227 22.28 13.98 -0.83
CA LYS A 227 23.70 13.90 -0.48
C LYS A 227 24.53 13.12 -1.48
N LEU A 228 23.95 12.65 -2.59
CA LEU A 228 24.59 11.79 -3.61
C LEU A 228 25.16 10.48 -3.05
N ASN A 229 24.66 10.04 -1.90
CA ASN A 229 25.03 8.75 -1.28
C ASN A 229 24.11 7.65 -1.79
N TYR A 230 24.36 7.20 -3.01
CA TYR A 230 23.55 6.18 -3.68
C TYR A 230 23.68 4.80 -3.05
N GLN A 231 24.78 4.51 -2.37
CA GLN A 231 25.02 3.23 -1.68
C GLN A 231 24.00 3.04 -0.54
N SER A 232 23.93 4.00 0.38
CA SER A 232 22.97 3.95 1.48
C SER A 232 21.51 4.00 0.98
N LEU A 233 21.23 4.80 -0.06
CA LEU A 233 19.90 4.88 -0.67
C LEU A 233 19.45 3.52 -1.22
N THR A 234 20.29 2.88 -2.04
CA THR A 234 19.92 1.63 -2.71
C THR A 234 19.90 0.45 -1.74
N SER A 235 20.83 0.41 -0.76
CA SER A 235 20.80 -0.58 0.32
C SER A 235 19.52 -0.47 1.14
N ALA A 236 19.08 0.76 1.49
CA ALA A 236 17.83 0.99 2.19
C ALA A 236 16.61 0.55 1.37
N ALA A 237 16.60 0.82 0.05
CA ALA A 237 15.52 0.40 -0.84
C ALA A 237 15.41 -1.14 -0.92
N ILE A 238 16.54 -1.84 -1.05
CA ILE A 238 16.57 -3.30 -1.09
C ILE A 238 16.13 -3.89 0.25
N LEU A 239 16.62 -3.36 1.37
CA LEU A 239 16.21 -3.80 2.71
C LEU A 239 14.72 -3.61 2.94
N LEU A 240 14.16 -2.45 2.56
CA LEU A 240 12.71 -2.22 2.63
C LEU A 240 11.95 -3.23 1.78
N ALA A 241 12.39 -3.48 0.54
CA ALA A 241 11.76 -4.46 -0.33
C ALA A 241 11.78 -5.87 0.29
N LEU A 242 12.90 -6.30 0.85
CA LEU A 242 13.00 -7.59 1.54
C LEU A 242 12.06 -7.68 2.75
N ILE A 243 12.01 -6.64 3.58
CA ILE A 243 11.13 -6.58 4.76
C ILE A 243 9.64 -6.70 4.36
N LEU A 244 9.24 -6.13 3.24
CA LEU A 244 7.85 -6.14 2.78
C LEU A 244 7.48 -7.42 2.00
N PHE A 245 8.34 -7.87 1.08
CA PHE A 245 8.00 -8.97 0.16
C PHE A 245 8.28 -10.36 0.72
N VAL A 246 9.27 -10.54 1.59
CA VAL A 246 9.57 -11.86 2.15
C VAL A 246 8.41 -12.39 3.01
N PRO A 247 7.86 -11.62 3.96
CA PRO A 247 6.72 -12.10 4.75
C PRO A 247 5.47 -12.37 3.91
N THR A 248 5.19 -11.51 2.90
CA THR A 248 4.04 -11.70 2.01
C THR A 248 4.16 -12.96 1.16
N GLY A 249 5.36 -13.26 0.66
CA GLY A 249 5.64 -14.49 -0.09
C GLY A 249 5.50 -15.76 0.76
N ILE A 250 5.98 -15.72 2.00
CA ILE A 250 5.82 -16.83 2.96
C ILE A 250 4.34 -17.01 3.30
N GLY A 251 3.62 -15.93 3.60
CA GLY A 251 2.18 -15.96 3.90
C GLY A 251 1.36 -16.56 2.76
N ALA A 252 1.62 -16.15 1.52
CA ALA A 252 0.95 -16.70 0.35
C ALA A 252 1.19 -18.22 0.17
N LYS A 253 2.41 -18.70 0.42
CA LYS A 253 2.71 -20.14 0.38
C LYS A 253 1.98 -20.93 1.47
N LEU A 254 1.90 -20.39 2.68
CA LEU A 254 1.18 -21.02 3.79
C LEU A 254 -0.32 -21.12 3.51
N ILE A 255 -0.94 -20.04 3.04
CA ILE A 255 -2.37 -20.01 2.67
C ILE A 255 -2.66 -21.05 1.56
N ASN A 256 -1.81 -21.10 0.53
CA ASN A 256 -1.98 -22.09 -0.55
C ASN A 256 -1.82 -23.54 -0.05
N LYS A 257 -0.97 -23.80 0.95
CA LYS A 257 -0.81 -25.11 1.56
C LYS A 257 -2.06 -25.51 2.38
N LEU A 258 -2.67 -24.56 3.08
CA LEU A 258 -3.89 -24.78 3.87
C LEU A 258 -5.13 -25.04 2.98
N ARG A 259 -5.21 -24.37 1.82
CA ARG A 259 -6.31 -24.57 0.85
C ARG A 259 -6.26 -25.91 0.11
N ARG A 260 -5.12 -26.60 0.11
CA ARG A 260 -4.94 -27.89 -0.56
C ARG A 260 -5.19 -29.09 0.36
N LYS A 261 -5.41 -28.86 1.63
CA LYS A 261 -5.88 -29.84 2.61
C LYS A 261 -7.38 -29.72 2.82
#